data_868094ee81a38fa4e57e5e622f349ebf
#
_entry.id   868094ee81a38fa4e57e5e622f349ebf
#
_cell.length_a   1.000
_cell.length_b   1.000
_cell.length_c   1.000
_cell.angle_alpha   90.00
_cell.angle_beta   90.00
_cell.angle_gamma   90.00
#
_symmetry.space_group_name_H-M   'P 1'
#
loop_
_entity.id
_entity.type
_entity.pdbx_description
1 polymer ?
#
loop_
_entity_poly.entity_id
_entity_poly.type
_entity_poly.pdbx_seq_one_letter_code
_entity_poly.pdbx_strand_id
1 'polypeptide(L)'
;NAPTFSKYVFLLLFQGCLACFTGSAQSSFVEYQKSFSRVSQAFANREDTLKKQFAAKKLAWPANYVYIRSFKYNSDLQVWVKNKLTDTFSLFKSYRICALAGTMGPKRMEGDYQVPEGFYYINEFNANSTYHLSLGLNYPNPSDKLLADSMKPGGEIYIHGSCVTVGCIPLTDPLIEELYILSTYARGAGQEFIPVHIFPAKYREARSAEYLEKVYSADPSLKTFEANLRRVYDFFEDNRRLPVVAVSPKGEYIFY
;
A
#
# COMPACT_ATOMS: atom_id res chain seq x y z
N ASN A 1 -39.27 -23.41 -66.79
CA ASN A 1 -38.01 -23.99 -66.36
C ASN A 1 -37.06 -22.88 -65.95
N ALA A 2 -37.01 -22.60 -64.65
CA ALA A 2 -36.05 -21.69 -64.04
C ALA A 2 -35.17 -22.47 -63.02
N PRO A 3 -33.85 -22.28 -63.00
CA PRO A 3 -32.97 -22.97 -62.11
C PRO A 3 -32.91 -22.26 -60.78
N THR A 4 -33.02 -23.03 -59.69
CA THR A 4 -32.87 -22.67 -58.31
C THR A 4 -31.40 -22.38 -57.99
N PHE A 5 -31.08 -21.14 -57.54
CA PHE A 5 -29.78 -20.77 -56.97
C PHE A 5 -29.71 -21.15 -55.51
N SER A 6 -28.82 -22.10 -55.20
CA SER A 6 -28.46 -22.48 -53.81
C SER A 6 -27.54 -21.41 -53.24
N LYS A 7 -27.98 -20.73 -52.13
CA LYS A 7 -27.16 -19.79 -51.37
C LYS A 7 -26.39 -20.56 -50.31
N TYR A 8 -25.12 -20.84 -50.55
CA TYR A 8 -24.21 -21.24 -49.49
C TYR A 8 -23.74 -19.99 -48.73
N VAL A 9 -24.21 -19.84 -47.50
CA VAL A 9 -23.69 -18.86 -46.54
C VAL A 9 -22.43 -19.45 -45.94
N PHE A 10 -21.27 -18.90 -46.29
CA PHE A 10 -19.99 -19.17 -45.62
C PHE A 10 -19.95 -18.41 -44.32
N LEU A 11 -20.19 -19.13 -43.20
CA LEU A 11 -19.99 -18.60 -41.86
C LEU A 11 -18.49 -18.68 -41.52
N LEU A 12 -17.75 -17.59 -41.76
CA LEU A 12 -16.37 -17.43 -41.31
C LEU A 12 -16.39 -17.24 -39.78
N LEU A 13 -16.12 -18.33 -39.04
CA LEU A 13 -15.79 -18.30 -37.61
C LEU A 13 -14.45 -17.55 -37.44
N PHE A 14 -14.53 -16.27 -37.10
CA PHE A 14 -13.41 -15.49 -36.65
C PHE A 14 -13.16 -15.93 -35.19
N GLN A 15 -12.40 -17.01 -34.99
CA GLN A 15 -11.81 -17.34 -33.70
C GLN A 15 -10.69 -16.33 -33.45
N GLY A 16 -11.07 -15.17 -32.90
CA GLY A 16 -10.15 -14.17 -32.39
C GLY A 16 -9.38 -14.74 -31.22
N CYS A 17 -8.11 -14.99 -31.43
CA CYS A 17 -7.14 -15.37 -30.41
C CYS A 17 -7.00 -14.22 -29.41
N LEU A 18 -7.83 -14.22 -28.36
CA LEU A 18 -7.68 -13.32 -27.19
C LEU A 18 -6.65 -13.95 -26.24
N ALA A 19 -5.44 -14.17 -26.73
CA ALA A 19 -4.34 -14.71 -25.93
C ALA A 19 -3.36 -13.60 -25.58
N CYS A 20 -3.35 -13.25 -24.29
CA CYS A 20 -2.19 -12.87 -23.51
C CYS A 20 -1.35 -11.66 -23.95
N PHE A 21 -1.88 -10.44 -23.73
CA PHE A 21 -1.05 -9.24 -23.62
C PHE A 21 -0.68 -8.88 -22.16
N THR A 22 -0.98 -9.72 -21.18
CA THR A 22 -0.67 -9.45 -19.76
C THR A 22 0.82 -9.60 -19.42
N GLY A 23 1.55 -10.41 -20.16
CA GLY A 23 2.98 -10.65 -19.90
C GLY A 23 3.91 -9.49 -20.27
N SER A 24 3.59 -8.70 -21.30
CA SER A 24 4.49 -7.64 -21.76
C SER A 24 4.44 -6.36 -20.91
N ALA A 25 3.30 -6.05 -20.28
CA ALA A 25 3.19 -4.88 -19.40
C ALA A 25 3.91 -5.10 -18.07
N GLN A 26 3.88 -6.31 -17.53
CA GLN A 26 4.59 -6.68 -16.29
C GLN A 26 6.10 -6.57 -16.46
N SER A 27 6.64 -7.07 -17.56
CA SER A 27 8.09 -6.97 -17.85
C SER A 27 8.53 -5.51 -18.01
N SER A 28 7.70 -4.65 -18.61
CA SER A 28 8.08 -3.26 -18.91
C SER A 28 8.25 -2.40 -17.64
N PHE A 29 7.36 -2.50 -16.63
CA PHE A 29 7.49 -1.70 -15.41
C PHE A 29 8.67 -2.14 -14.54
N VAL A 30 8.84 -3.44 -14.34
CA VAL A 30 9.96 -3.98 -13.56
C VAL A 30 11.29 -3.62 -14.21
N GLU A 31 11.43 -3.79 -15.53
CA GLU A 31 12.65 -3.45 -16.28
C GLU A 31 12.91 -1.93 -16.27
N TYR A 32 11.85 -1.12 -16.38
CA TYR A 32 11.99 0.33 -16.23
C TYR A 32 12.54 0.69 -14.84
N GLN A 33 12.00 0.11 -13.77
CA GLN A 33 12.54 0.36 -12.43
C GLN A 33 13.98 -0.12 -12.28
N LYS A 34 14.33 -1.28 -12.83
CA LYS A 34 15.71 -1.80 -12.81
C LYS A 34 16.69 -0.98 -13.66
N SER A 35 16.21 -0.12 -14.56
CA SER A 35 17.10 0.78 -15.31
C SER A 35 17.78 1.85 -14.44
N PHE A 36 17.21 2.12 -13.25
CA PHE A 36 17.85 2.98 -12.26
C PHE A 36 18.91 2.20 -11.48
N SER A 37 20.13 2.72 -11.43
CA SER A 37 21.29 2.02 -10.85
C SER A 37 21.05 1.56 -9.39
N ARG A 38 20.44 2.42 -8.57
CA ARG A 38 20.15 2.12 -7.16
C ARG A 38 19.11 1.01 -7.02
N VAL A 39 18.09 1.00 -7.88
CA VAL A 39 17.09 -0.08 -7.91
C VAL A 39 17.72 -1.38 -8.40
N SER A 40 18.54 -1.34 -9.47
CA SER A 40 19.27 -2.52 -9.95
C SER A 40 20.13 -3.12 -8.85
N GLN A 41 20.85 -2.28 -8.08
CA GLN A 41 21.65 -2.73 -6.95
C GLN A 41 20.81 -3.33 -5.83
N ALA A 42 19.64 -2.73 -5.51
CA ALA A 42 18.71 -3.29 -4.53
C ALA A 42 18.23 -4.69 -4.94
N PHE A 43 17.85 -4.89 -6.21
CA PHE A 43 17.50 -6.21 -6.74
C PHE A 43 18.66 -7.20 -6.60
N ALA A 44 19.87 -6.83 -6.99
CA ALA A 44 21.05 -7.69 -6.85
C ALA A 44 21.31 -8.08 -5.38
N ASN A 45 21.09 -7.19 -4.44
CA ASN A 45 21.36 -7.39 -3.02
C ASN A 45 20.26 -8.20 -2.31
N ARG A 46 18.98 -8.06 -2.70
CA ARG A 46 17.85 -8.51 -1.87
C ARG A 46 16.95 -9.56 -2.53
N GLU A 47 16.88 -9.64 -3.85
CA GLU A 47 15.89 -10.46 -4.53
C GLU A 47 15.98 -11.93 -4.15
N ASP A 48 17.18 -12.51 -4.13
CA ASP A 48 17.38 -13.92 -3.78
C ASP A 48 17.03 -14.21 -2.32
N THR A 49 17.30 -13.27 -1.42
CA THR A 49 16.89 -13.37 -0.02
C THR A 49 15.38 -13.35 0.12
N LEU A 50 14.69 -12.46 -0.62
CA LEU A 50 13.24 -12.40 -0.66
C LEU A 50 12.63 -13.71 -1.19
N LYS A 51 13.16 -14.26 -2.31
CA LYS A 51 12.74 -15.57 -2.84
C LYS A 51 12.83 -16.67 -1.80
N LYS A 52 13.96 -16.75 -1.08
CA LYS A 52 14.15 -17.73 0.00
C LYS A 52 13.15 -17.53 1.15
N GLN A 53 12.90 -16.29 1.55
CA GLN A 53 11.91 -15.97 2.60
C GLN A 53 10.49 -16.32 2.20
N PHE A 54 10.10 -16.07 0.94
CA PHE A 54 8.81 -16.48 0.39
C PHE A 54 8.66 -18.00 0.39
N ALA A 55 9.65 -18.71 -0.10
CA ALA A 55 9.67 -20.17 -0.12
C ALA A 55 9.55 -20.76 1.30
N ALA A 56 10.29 -20.23 2.27
CA ALA A 56 10.22 -20.67 3.67
C ALA A 56 8.83 -20.50 4.29
N LYS A 57 8.06 -19.51 3.83
CA LYS A 57 6.68 -19.27 4.24
C LYS A 57 5.62 -19.94 3.35
N LYS A 58 6.05 -20.72 2.36
CA LYS A 58 5.16 -21.35 1.35
C LYS A 58 4.31 -20.33 0.60
N LEU A 59 4.83 -19.13 0.38
CA LEU A 59 4.22 -18.08 -0.40
C LEU A 59 4.74 -18.12 -1.85
N ALA A 60 3.87 -17.82 -2.81
CA ALA A 60 4.29 -17.75 -4.21
C ALA A 60 5.09 -16.48 -4.49
N TRP A 61 6.18 -16.59 -5.23
CA TRP A 61 7.03 -15.49 -5.67
C TRP A 61 6.91 -15.25 -7.19
N PRO A 62 6.89 -13.98 -7.66
CA PRO A 62 6.61 -12.79 -6.87
C PRO A 62 5.14 -12.70 -6.45
N ALA A 63 4.85 -11.92 -5.41
CA ALA A 63 3.47 -11.63 -5.06
C ALA A 63 2.84 -10.65 -6.06
N ASN A 64 1.63 -10.96 -6.54
CA ASN A 64 0.90 -10.08 -7.46
C ASN A 64 0.18 -8.94 -6.72
N TYR A 65 -0.10 -9.11 -5.43
CA TYR A 65 -0.77 -8.12 -4.60
C TYR A 65 -0.02 -7.95 -3.29
N VAL A 66 0.26 -6.69 -2.98
CA VAL A 66 0.88 -6.24 -1.74
C VAL A 66 -0.10 -5.32 -1.01
N TYR A 67 -0.16 -5.44 0.29
CA TYR A 67 -0.85 -4.54 1.20
C TYR A 67 0.06 -4.19 2.36
N ILE A 68 0.16 -2.91 2.70
CA ILE A 68 1.06 -2.37 3.72
C ILE A 68 0.22 -1.80 4.87
N ARG A 69 0.59 -2.13 6.11
CA ARG A 69 0.02 -1.52 7.31
C ARG A 69 1.13 -0.93 8.17
N SER A 70 0.99 0.31 8.56
CA SER A 70 1.89 1.00 9.48
C SER A 70 1.19 1.27 10.80
N PHE A 71 1.91 1.05 11.92
CA PHE A 71 1.41 1.24 13.28
C PHE A 71 2.36 2.19 14.03
N LYS A 72 1.91 3.41 14.28
CA LYS A 72 2.76 4.47 14.85
C LYS A 72 3.28 4.09 16.24
N TYR A 73 2.41 3.78 17.18
CA TYR A 73 2.79 3.40 18.57
C TYR A 73 3.73 2.19 18.62
N ASN A 74 3.47 1.18 17.79
CA ASN A 74 4.25 -0.05 17.78
C ASN A 74 5.57 0.08 17.00
N SER A 75 5.76 1.19 16.26
CA SER A 75 6.87 1.39 15.31
C SER A 75 7.05 0.20 14.37
N ASP A 76 5.93 -0.31 13.84
CA ASP A 76 5.87 -1.53 13.04
C ASP A 76 5.20 -1.28 11.69
N LEU A 77 5.77 -1.82 10.63
CA LEU A 77 5.22 -1.81 9.29
C LEU A 77 5.10 -3.25 8.80
N GLN A 78 3.87 -3.68 8.57
CA GLN A 78 3.57 -5.03 8.11
C GLN A 78 3.36 -5.06 6.60
N VAL A 79 3.93 -6.06 5.95
CA VAL A 79 3.73 -6.36 4.54
C VAL A 79 2.95 -7.65 4.40
N TRP A 80 1.78 -7.55 3.80
CA TRP A 80 0.85 -8.64 3.53
C TRP A 80 0.79 -8.89 2.03
N VAL A 81 0.72 -10.15 1.63
CA VAL A 81 0.78 -10.54 0.22
C VAL A 81 -0.29 -11.55 -0.15
N LYS A 82 -0.67 -11.57 -1.44
CA LYS A 82 -1.48 -12.62 -2.07
C LYS A 82 -1.23 -12.69 -3.58
N ASN A 83 -1.69 -13.73 -4.25
CA ASN A 83 -1.45 -13.89 -5.68
C ASN A 83 -2.70 -13.77 -6.55
N LYS A 84 -3.90 -14.08 -6.04
CA LYS A 84 -5.17 -13.92 -6.76
C LYS A 84 -6.07 -12.95 -6.02
N LEU A 85 -6.97 -12.28 -6.73
CA LEU A 85 -7.97 -11.40 -6.11
C LEU A 85 -8.84 -12.14 -5.08
N THR A 86 -9.16 -13.39 -5.36
CA THR A 86 -9.97 -14.25 -4.50
C THR A 86 -9.27 -14.73 -3.24
N ASP A 87 -7.94 -14.71 -3.21
CA ASP A 87 -7.16 -15.16 -2.05
C ASP A 87 -7.30 -14.20 -0.87
N THR A 88 -7.08 -14.71 0.32
CA THR A 88 -6.85 -13.90 1.52
C THR A 88 -5.38 -13.47 1.60
N PHE A 89 -5.13 -12.34 2.24
CA PHE A 89 -3.76 -11.88 2.50
C PHE A 89 -3.07 -12.73 3.56
N SER A 90 -1.79 -13.03 3.33
CA SER A 90 -0.89 -13.67 4.27
C SER A 90 0.20 -12.71 4.71
N LEU A 91 0.54 -12.70 5.99
CA LEU A 91 1.63 -11.86 6.51
C LEU A 91 2.97 -12.38 5.99
N PHE A 92 3.60 -11.58 5.13
CA PHE A 92 4.96 -11.87 4.69
C PHE A 92 5.98 -11.48 5.75
N LYS A 93 5.99 -10.21 6.18
CA LYS A 93 7.03 -9.70 7.07
C LYS A 93 6.58 -8.45 7.83
N SER A 94 7.15 -8.24 9.03
CA SER A 94 7.08 -6.98 9.76
C SER A 94 8.45 -6.31 9.71
N TYR A 95 8.46 -5.00 9.45
CA TYR A 95 9.64 -4.15 9.44
C TYR A 95 9.58 -3.16 10.60
N ARG A 96 10.71 -2.97 11.26
CA ARG A 96 10.85 -1.92 12.28
C ARG A 96 10.91 -0.55 11.61
N ILE A 97 9.99 0.34 11.96
CA ILE A 97 10.09 1.77 11.63
C ILE A 97 11.16 2.36 12.54
N CYS A 98 12.19 2.98 11.98
CA CYS A 98 13.39 3.34 12.72
C CYS A 98 13.34 4.74 13.36
N ALA A 99 12.39 5.59 12.96
CA ALA A 99 12.11 6.87 13.61
C ALA A 99 10.63 7.23 13.44
N LEU A 100 10.08 7.98 14.36
CA LEU A 100 8.71 8.50 14.32
C LEU A 100 8.72 9.99 14.63
N ALA A 101 7.80 10.72 14.00
CA ALA A 101 7.54 12.12 14.28
C ALA A 101 6.06 12.32 14.62
N GLY A 102 5.76 13.32 15.42
CA GLY A 102 4.40 13.66 15.84
C GLY A 102 3.85 12.75 16.94
N THR A 103 2.54 12.82 17.10
CA THR A 103 1.74 12.10 18.10
C THR A 103 0.71 11.19 17.44
N MET A 104 -0.21 10.60 18.20
CA MET A 104 -1.38 9.92 17.65
C MET A 104 -2.37 10.95 17.09
N GLY A 105 -3.07 10.57 16.03
CA GLY A 105 -4.00 11.41 15.32
C GLY A 105 -3.61 11.68 13.87
N PRO A 106 -4.54 12.23 13.07
CA PRO A 106 -4.33 12.54 11.68
C PRO A 106 -3.37 13.72 11.49
N LYS A 107 -2.72 13.78 10.32
CA LYS A 107 -2.02 14.99 9.87
C LYS A 107 -3.04 15.96 9.28
N ARG A 108 -3.00 17.25 9.71
CA ARG A 108 -3.97 18.27 9.29
C ARG A 108 -3.35 19.53 8.70
N MET A 109 -2.06 19.74 8.91
CA MET A 109 -1.39 20.99 8.55
C MET A 109 0.04 20.73 8.04
N GLU A 110 0.45 21.53 7.07
CA GLU A 110 1.86 21.55 6.63
C GLU A 110 2.77 21.97 7.79
N GLY A 111 3.90 21.29 7.95
CA GLY A 111 4.87 21.61 9.00
C GLY A 111 4.49 21.16 10.42
N ASP A 112 3.42 20.39 10.61
CA ASP A 112 3.00 19.85 11.91
C ASP A 112 3.86 18.67 12.40
N TYR A 113 4.86 18.26 11.62
CA TYR A 113 5.73 17.10 11.90
C TYR A 113 4.99 15.80 12.18
N GLN A 114 3.78 15.66 11.65
CA GLN A 114 2.89 14.53 11.94
C GLN A 114 2.95 13.47 10.84
N VAL A 115 3.16 12.21 11.24
CA VAL A 115 2.87 11.06 10.36
C VAL A 115 1.35 10.95 10.23
N PRO A 116 0.77 10.95 9.01
CA PRO A 116 -0.67 10.85 8.84
C PRO A 116 -1.22 9.52 9.33
N GLU A 117 -2.49 9.50 9.70
CA GLU A 117 -3.29 8.29 9.93
C GLU A 117 -4.44 8.25 8.93
N GLY A 118 -4.70 7.10 8.34
CA GLY A 118 -5.73 6.96 7.32
C GLY A 118 -5.44 5.87 6.29
N PHE A 119 -6.15 5.95 5.17
CA PHE A 119 -6.13 4.98 4.09
C PHE A 119 -5.55 5.60 2.83
N TYR A 120 -4.38 5.13 2.45
CA TYR A 120 -3.56 5.63 1.35
C TYR A 120 -3.22 4.51 0.37
N TYR A 121 -2.53 4.89 -0.70
CA TYR A 121 -1.87 3.97 -1.62
C TYR A 121 -0.56 4.58 -2.13
N ILE A 122 0.32 3.71 -2.64
CA ILE A 122 1.56 4.15 -3.27
C ILE A 122 1.21 4.81 -4.61
N ASN A 123 1.55 6.09 -4.76
CA ASN A 123 1.36 6.86 -5.99
C ASN A 123 2.66 7.15 -6.74
N GLU A 124 3.82 6.95 -6.10
CA GLU A 124 5.12 7.26 -6.69
C GLU A 124 6.17 6.21 -6.31
N PHE A 125 7.02 5.88 -7.29
CA PHE A 125 8.23 5.08 -7.11
C PHE A 125 9.44 5.98 -7.37
N ASN A 126 10.08 6.49 -6.33
CA ASN A 126 11.21 7.41 -6.45
C ASN A 126 12.54 6.66 -6.27
N ALA A 127 13.12 6.27 -7.41
CA ALA A 127 14.41 5.58 -7.48
C ALA A 127 15.61 6.50 -7.17
N ASN A 128 15.43 7.83 -7.29
CA ASN A 128 16.47 8.84 -7.10
C ASN A 128 16.29 9.65 -5.81
N SER A 129 15.58 9.09 -4.85
CA SER A 129 15.31 9.74 -3.56
C SER A 129 16.61 10.15 -2.85
N THR A 130 16.61 11.33 -2.21
CA THR A 130 17.66 11.75 -1.28
C THR A 130 17.79 10.78 -0.10
N TYR A 131 16.72 10.07 0.24
CA TYR A 131 16.66 9.09 1.32
C TYR A 131 16.73 7.65 0.79
N HIS A 132 17.74 7.37 -0.03
CA HIS A 132 18.01 6.08 -0.67
C HIS A 132 16.96 5.70 -1.72
N LEU A 133 15.88 5.03 -1.35
CA LEU A 133 14.70 4.74 -2.18
C LEU A 133 13.46 5.25 -1.46
N SER A 134 12.42 5.65 -2.20
CA SER A 134 11.18 6.12 -1.59
C SER A 134 9.95 5.66 -2.38
N LEU A 135 8.88 5.37 -1.63
CA LEU A 135 7.54 5.10 -2.12
C LEU A 135 6.62 6.22 -1.63
N GLY A 136 6.16 7.07 -2.54
CA GLY A 136 5.26 8.17 -2.22
C GLY A 136 3.85 7.69 -1.93
N LEU A 137 3.18 8.36 -0.99
CA LEU A 137 1.79 8.10 -0.64
C LEU A 137 0.89 9.20 -1.22
N ASN A 138 -0.33 8.84 -1.59
CA ASN A 138 -1.34 9.80 -2.08
C ASN A 138 -1.89 10.71 -0.95
N TYR A 139 -1.04 11.11 -0.02
CA TYR A 139 -1.36 12.13 0.97
C TYR A 139 -1.23 13.54 0.32
N PRO A 140 -2.17 14.49 0.56
CA PRO A 140 -3.42 14.33 1.26
C PRO A 140 -4.49 13.62 0.41
N ASN A 141 -5.18 12.64 1.00
CA ASN A 141 -6.33 12.00 0.37
C ASN A 141 -7.60 12.89 0.48
N PRO A 142 -8.75 12.49 -0.08
CA PRO A 142 -9.98 13.29 0.00
C PRO A 142 -10.43 13.62 1.44
N SER A 143 -10.27 12.69 2.40
CA SER A 143 -10.58 12.93 3.81
C SER A 143 -9.67 14.00 4.41
N ASP A 144 -8.36 13.89 4.17
CA ASP A 144 -7.38 14.86 4.67
C ASP A 144 -7.64 16.27 4.14
N LYS A 145 -8.00 16.40 2.84
CA LYS A 145 -8.32 17.68 2.21
C LYS A 145 -9.58 18.33 2.79
N LEU A 146 -10.60 17.53 3.06
CA LEU A 146 -11.88 18.03 3.61
C LEU A 146 -11.77 18.41 5.09
N LEU A 147 -10.93 17.70 5.83
CA LEU A 147 -10.76 17.87 7.28
C LEU A 147 -9.48 18.63 7.65
N ALA A 148 -8.73 19.13 6.66
CA ALA A 148 -7.57 19.98 6.93
C ALA A 148 -7.99 21.24 7.66
N ASP A 149 -7.11 21.77 8.50
CA ASP A 149 -7.23 23.11 9.04
C ASP A 149 -7.24 24.14 7.89
N SER A 150 -7.59 25.40 8.17
CA SER A 150 -7.60 26.51 7.20
C SER A 150 -6.26 26.69 6.48
N MET A 151 -5.18 26.15 7.02
CA MET A 151 -3.87 26.03 6.42
C MET A 151 -3.82 24.83 5.48
N LYS A 152 -2.85 24.81 4.55
CA LYS A 152 -2.64 23.68 3.65
C LYS A 152 -2.27 22.42 4.44
N PRO A 153 -2.85 21.24 4.11
CA PRO A 153 -2.51 19.98 4.78
C PRO A 153 -1.06 19.53 4.58
N GLY A 154 -0.35 20.11 3.59
CA GLY A 154 0.96 19.68 3.15
C GLY A 154 0.89 18.53 2.13
N GLY A 155 2.02 17.86 1.95
CA GLY A 155 2.18 16.78 0.97
C GLY A 155 3.48 16.01 1.21
N GLU A 156 3.95 15.31 0.17
CA GLU A 156 5.27 14.66 0.13
C GLU A 156 5.51 13.68 1.29
N ILE A 157 4.52 12.86 1.58
CA ILE A 157 4.64 11.79 2.56
C ILE A 157 5.12 10.52 1.87
N TYR A 158 6.23 9.96 2.35
CA TYR A 158 6.89 8.79 1.77
C TYR A 158 7.17 7.70 2.82
N ILE A 159 7.24 6.45 2.34
CA ILE A 159 7.99 5.39 3.01
C ILE A 159 9.38 5.40 2.35
N HIS A 160 10.47 5.55 3.12
CA HIS A 160 11.79 5.78 2.54
C HIS A 160 12.93 5.17 3.37
N GLY A 161 14.13 5.09 2.79
CA GLY A 161 15.36 4.74 3.50
C GLY A 161 15.87 5.86 4.39
N SER A 162 16.97 5.65 5.07
CA SER A 162 17.58 6.58 6.05
C SER A 162 16.68 6.88 7.26
N CYS A 163 17.21 6.71 8.45
CA CYS A 163 16.39 6.77 9.69
C CYS A 163 16.15 8.21 10.21
N VAL A 164 15.65 9.10 9.35
CA VAL A 164 15.29 10.49 9.68
C VAL A 164 13.86 10.77 9.23
N THR A 165 13.10 11.57 9.98
CA THR A 165 11.75 11.93 9.58
C THR A 165 11.27 13.22 10.22
N VAL A 166 10.40 13.92 9.49
CA VAL A 166 9.59 15.06 9.93
C VAL A 166 8.11 14.85 9.60
N GLY A 167 7.70 13.58 9.39
CA GLY A 167 6.32 13.21 9.04
C GLY A 167 6.21 12.04 8.06
N CYS A 168 7.32 11.57 7.49
CA CYS A 168 7.40 10.36 6.67
C CYS A 168 7.54 9.08 7.52
N ILE A 169 7.57 7.91 6.85
CA ILE A 169 7.76 6.60 7.49
C ILE A 169 9.12 6.05 7.09
N PRO A 170 10.18 6.26 7.91
CA PRO A 170 11.52 5.83 7.57
C PRO A 170 11.76 4.36 7.94
N LEU A 171 12.42 3.67 7.03
CA LEU A 171 12.98 2.33 7.21
C LEU A 171 14.50 2.43 7.08
N THR A 172 15.23 1.38 7.49
CA THR A 172 16.64 1.25 7.10
C THR A 172 16.75 0.97 5.60
N ASP A 173 17.88 1.33 4.99
CA ASP A 173 18.08 1.12 3.54
C ASP A 173 17.83 -0.33 3.10
N PRO A 174 18.30 -1.37 3.81
CA PRO A 174 17.98 -2.74 3.46
C PRO A 174 16.48 -3.06 3.46
N LEU A 175 15.70 -2.45 4.35
CA LEU A 175 14.26 -2.73 4.48
C LEU A 175 13.44 -2.01 3.42
N ILE A 176 13.81 -0.77 3.06
CA ILE A 176 13.13 -0.07 1.95
C ILE A 176 13.47 -0.73 0.60
N GLU A 177 14.70 -1.27 0.42
CA GLU A 177 15.05 -2.06 -0.77
C GLU A 177 14.10 -3.26 -0.94
N GLU A 178 13.88 -4.05 0.12
CA GLU A 178 12.94 -5.16 0.09
C GLU A 178 11.52 -4.71 -0.26
N LEU A 179 11.02 -3.67 0.41
CA LEU A 179 9.66 -3.15 0.19
C LEU A 179 9.48 -2.60 -1.22
N TYR A 180 10.50 -1.89 -1.73
CA TYR A 180 10.51 -1.34 -3.09
C TYR A 180 10.43 -2.45 -4.14
N ILE A 181 11.21 -3.52 -3.99
CA ILE A 181 11.19 -4.68 -4.88
C ILE A 181 9.81 -5.35 -4.88
N LEU A 182 9.24 -5.62 -3.70
CA LEU A 182 7.91 -6.21 -3.56
C LEU A 182 6.84 -5.35 -4.24
N SER A 183 6.89 -4.05 -4.01
CA SER A 183 5.97 -3.09 -4.62
C SER A 183 6.16 -2.99 -6.14
N THR A 184 7.40 -3.05 -6.62
CA THR A 184 7.72 -3.05 -8.06
C THR A 184 7.12 -4.27 -8.75
N TYR A 185 7.24 -5.46 -8.18
CA TYR A 185 6.63 -6.66 -8.74
C TYR A 185 5.11 -6.61 -8.73
N ALA A 186 4.50 -6.19 -7.62
CA ALA A 186 3.05 -6.06 -7.53
C ALA A 186 2.49 -5.04 -8.54
N ARG A 187 3.16 -3.88 -8.68
CA ARG A 187 2.80 -2.87 -9.69
C ARG A 187 2.96 -3.42 -11.11
N GLY A 188 4.05 -4.13 -11.38
CA GLY A 188 4.29 -4.81 -12.65
C GLY A 188 3.25 -5.89 -12.94
N ALA A 189 2.73 -6.59 -11.94
CA ALA A 189 1.67 -7.58 -12.06
C ALA A 189 0.27 -6.97 -12.29
N GLY A 190 0.14 -5.63 -12.31
CA GLY A 190 -1.10 -4.92 -12.57
C GLY A 190 -1.82 -4.41 -11.32
N GLN A 191 -1.23 -4.48 -10.14
CA GLN A 191 -1.76 -3.81 -8.95
C GLN A 191 -1.49 -2.31 -9.04
N GLU A 192 -2.41 -1.58 -9.66
CA GLU A 192 -2.27 -0.15 -9.89
C GLU A 192 -2.15 0.66 -8.60
N PHE A 193 -2.97 0.35 -7.61
CA PHE A 193 -2.99 0.99 -6.31
C PHE A 193 -2.55 -0.02 -5.24
N ILE A 194 -1.34 0.14 -4.70
CA ILE A 194 -0.84 -0.68 -3.59
C ILE A 194 -1.31 -0.02 -2.30
N PRO A 195 -2.26 -0.62 -1.55
CA PRO A 195 -2.83 0.02 -0.38
C PRO A 195 -1.82 0.16 0.76
N VAL A 196 -1.85 1.32 1.42
CA VAL A 196 -1.06 1.64 2.61
C VAL A 196 -2.00 2.21 3.66
N HIS A 197 -2.27 1.46 4.71
CA HIS A 197 -3.09 1.90 5.83
C HIS A 197 -2.20 2.28 7.02
N ILE A 198 -2.39 3.45 7.56
CA ILE A 198 -1.62 3.97 8.69
C ILE A 198 -2.56 4.10 9.89
N PHE A 199 -2.26 3.33 10.93
CA PHE A 199 -3.04 3.26 12.16
C PHE A 199 -2.25 3.84 13.34
N PRO A 200 -2.92 4.39 14.36
CA PRO A 200 -2.24 4.84 15.58
C PRO A 200 -1.52 3.68 16.28
N ALA A 201 -2.15 2.51 16.35
CA ALA A 201 -1.60 1.33 17.01
C ALA A 201 -2.29 0.04 16.56
N LYS A 202 -1.78 -1.12 16.99
CA LYS A 202 -2.44 -2.42 16.83
C LYS A 202 -3.54 -2.57 17.88
N TYR A 203 -4.77 -2.35 17.50
CA TYR A 203 -5.91 -2.24 18.43
C TYR A 203 -6.19 -3.49 19.28
N ARG A 204 -5.82 -4.69 18.80
CA ARG A 204 -6.05 -5.97 19.50
C ARG A 204 -4.93 -6.34 20.46
N GLU A 205 -3.85 -5.55 20.53
CA GLU A 205 -2.81 -5.72 21.54
C GLU A 205 -3.18 -4.94 22.81
N ALA A 206 -3.25 -5.61 23.97
CA ALA A 206 -3.69 -5.01 25.23
C ALA A 206 -2.94 -3.72 25.58
N ARG A 207 -1.61 -3.73 25.43
CA ARG A 207 -0.75 -2.57 25.70
C ARG A 207 -1.05 -1.37 24.78
N SER A 208 -1.34 -1.65 23.52
CA SER A 208 -1.72 -0.64 22.53
C SER A 208 -3.09 -0.04 22.87
N ALA A 209 -4.06 -0.89 23.22
CA ALA A 209 -5.41 -0.46 23.60
C ALA A 209 -5.39 0.44 24.84
N GLU A 210 -4.63 0.06 25.87
CA GLU A 210 -4.45 0.87 27.09
C GLU A 210 -3.82 2.25 26.78
N TYR A 211 -2.82 2.27 25.92
CA TYR A 211 -2.20 3.53 25.49
C TYR A 211 -3.19 4.44 24.75
N LEU A 212 -3.93 3.89 23.80
CA LEU A 212 -4.92 4.65 23.02
C LEU A 212 -6.05 5.19 23.89
N GLU A 213 -6.52 4.44 24.89
CA GLU A 213 -7.53 4.92 25.83
C GLU A 213 -7.05 6.17 26.59
N LYS A 214 -5.77 6.20 27.01
CA LYS A 214 -5.17 7.39 27.65
C LYS A 214 -5.12 8.58 26.69
N VAL A 215 -4.75 8.34 25.42
CA VAL A 215 -4.71 9.40 24.40
C VAL A 215 -6.11 9.98 24.15
N TYR A 216 -7.12 9.13 23.99
CA TYR A 216 -8.49 9.56 23.69
C TYR A 216 -9.21 10.16 24.90
N SER A 217 -8.82 9.79 26.11
CA SER A 217 -9.30 10.47 27.33
C SER A 217 -8.76 11.89 27.42
N ALA A 218 -7.53 12.13 26.92
CA ALA A 218 -6.93 13.45 26.88
C ALA A 218 -7.46 14.32 25.71
N ASP A 219 -7.82 13.69 24.59
CA ASP A 219 -8.40 14.36 23.40
C ASP A 219 -9.58 13.56 22.83
N PRO A 220 -10.79 13.79 23.33
CA PRO A 220 -12.00 13.10 22.87
C PRO A 220 -12.34 13.35 21.39
N SER A 221 -11.82 14.42 20.76
CA SER A 221 -12.07 14.72 19.36
C SER A 221 -11.50 13.67 18.41
N LEU A 222 -10.43 12.99 18.81
CA LEU A 222 -9.81 11.90 18.07
C LEU A 222 -10.64 10.62 18.07
N LYS A 223 -11.56 10.46 19.02
CA LYS A 223 -12.29 9.20 19.25
C LYS A 223 -13.17 8.78 18.05
N THR A 224 -13.84 9.75 17.43
CA THR A 224 -14.70 9.47 16.25
C THR A 224 -13.86 9.09 15.04
N PHE A 225 -12.77 9.81 14.78
CA PHE A 225 -11.86 9.53 13.69
C PHE A 225 -11.24 8.13 13.85
N GLU A 226 -10.77 7.83 15.03
CA GLU A 226 -10.17 6.54 15.37
C GLU A 226 -11.13 5.36 15.23
N ALA A 227 -12.38 5.55 15.67
CA ALA A 227 -13.41 4.52 15.55
C ALA A 227 -13.62 4.09 14.10
N ASN A 228 -13.52 5.01 13.14
CA ASN A 228 -13.60 4.70 11.71
C ASN A 228 -12.37 3.90 11.25
N LEU A 229 -11.17 4.26 11.69
CA LEU A 229 -9.95 3.51 11.37
C LEU A 229 -10.02 2.08 11.94
N ARG A 230 -10.46 1.95 13.19
CA ARG A 230 -10.57 0.67 13.89
C ARG A 230 -11.51 -0.31 13.20
N ARG A 231 -12.63 0.16 12.65
CA ARG A 231 -13.57 -0.69 11.89
C ARG A 231 -12.90 -1.36 10.70
N VAL A 232 -12.08 -0.62 9.93
CA VAL A 232 -11.33 -1.19 8.77
C VAL A 232 -10.23 -2.14 9.25
N TYR A 233 -9.56 -1.79 10.34
CA TYR A 233 -8.56 -2.67 10.96
C TYR A 233 -9.20 -4.00 11.39
N ASP A 234 -10.30 -3.96 12.15
CA ASP A 234 -10.99 -5.15 12.64
C ASP A 234 -11.53 -6.01 11.50
N PHE A 235 -12.12 -5.39 10.46
CA PHE A 235 -12.55 -6.12 9.27
C PHE A 235 -11.40 -6.92 8.64
N PHE A 236 -10.21 -6.30 8.50
CA PHE A 236 -9.05 -7.00 7.96
C PHE A 236 -8.56 -8.12 8.89
N GLU A 237 -8.54 -7.89 10.21
CA GLU A 237 -8.13 -8.93 11.17
C GLU A 237 -9.03 -10.17 11.11
N ASP A 238 -10.32 -9.99 10.85
CA ASP A 238 -11.28 -11.08 10.81
C ASP A 238 -11.32 -11.78 9.45
N ASN A 239 -11.14 -11.04 8.35
CA ASN A 239 -11.37 -11.56 7.00
C ASN A 239 -10.10 -11.76 6.19
N ARG A 240 -8.98 -11.15 6.57
CA ARG A 240 -7.75 -11.09 5.76
C ARG A 240 -8.00 -10.58 4.33
N ARG A 241 -8.98 -9.70 4.19
CA ARG A 241 -9.40 -9.02 2.96
C ARG A 241 -9.55 -7.54 3.24
N LEU A 242 -9.38 -6.72 2.21
CA LEU A 242 -9.62 -5.29 2.33
C LEU A 242 -11.08 -4.97 2.02
N PRO A 243 -11.75 -4.16 2.84
CA PRO A 243 -13.03 -3.57 2.45
C PRO A 243 -12.80 -2.48 1.40
N VAL A 244 -13.85 -2.09 0.71
CA VAL A 244 -13.84 -0.86 -0.08
C VAL A 244 -13.99 0.32 0.89
N VAL A 245 -13.03 1.24 0.86
CA VAL A 245 -13.08 2.46 1.69
C VAL A 245 -13.39 3.64 0.79
N ALA A 246 -14.39 4.42 1.17
CA ALA A 246 -14.78 5.68 0.53
C ALA A 246 -14.71 6.83 1.53
N VAL A 247 -14.86 8.06 1.05
CA VAL A 247 -14.90 9.28 1.86
C VAL A 247 -16.24 9.95 1.68
N SER A 248 -16.93 10.26 2.79
CA SER A 248 -18.20 10.99 2.79
C SER A 248 -17.99 12.45 2.39
N PRO A 249 -19.07 13.20 2.03
CA PRO A 249 -18.99 14.64 1.82
C PRO A 249 -18.51 15.44 3.04
N LYS A 250 -18.54 14.82 4.24
CA LYS A 250 -18.03 15.41 5.49
C LYS A 250 -16.57 15.04 5.79
N GLY A 251 -15.91 14.31 4.90
CA GLY A 251 -14.54 13.87 5.10
C GLY A 251 -14.37 12.59 5.94
N GLU A 252 -15.45 11.96 6.40
CA GLU A 252 -15.40 10.74 7.20
C GLU A 252 -15.18 9.52 6.30
N TYR A 253 -14.42 8.54 6.80
CA TYR A 253 -14.29 7.26 6.12
C TYR A 253 -15.54 6.41 6.30
N ILE A 254 -16.06 5.89 5.19
CA ILE A 254 -17.12 4.87 5.13
C ILE A 254 -16.59 3.65 4.40
N PHE A 255 -17.03 2.45 4.80
CA PHE A 255 -16.59 1.21 4.17
C PHE A 255 -17.74 0.22 3.97
N TYR A 256 -17.56 -0.64 2.97
CA TYR A 256 -18.51 -1.65 2.52
C TYR A 256 -17.85 -3.02 2.45
#